data_60b7f81167cb96dca3cb1cd71b2683b0
#
_entry.id   60b7f81167cb96dca3cb1cd71b2683b0
#
_cell.length_a   1.000
_cell.length_b   1.000
_cell.length_c   1.000
_cell.angle_alpha   90.00
_cell.angle_beta   90.00
_cell.angle_gamma   90.00
#
_symmetry.space_group_name_H-M   'P 1'
#
loop_
_entity.id
_entity.type
_entity.pdbx_description
1 polymer ?
#
loop_
_entity_poly.entity_id
_entity_poly.type
_entity_poly.pdbx_seq_one_letter_code
_entity_poly.pdbx_strand_id
1 'polypeptide(L)'
;MLEQSGPESMTVLLTGGQRTPSDALVGTLAVAAWRSLHVDTCFLGVHGMHPETGFTTPNLLEAETNRAMIGSASRLVVVADSSKWGTVGLSTMAELHEANVIVTDVGIGDEAAAILTGEIDEVVLVDPGEGTGPGRAAMSDDADGSEPDGSRAPDLR
;
A
#
# COMPACT_ATOMS: atom_id res chain seq x y z
N MET A 1 -0.27 -27.97 -12.51
CA MET A 1 -1.63 -27.77 -13.00
C MET A 1 -2.50 -27.55 -11.78
N LEU A 2 -2.76 -26.30 -11.41
CA LEU A 2 -3.65 -25.98 -10.29
C LEU A 2 -5.06 -25.90 -10.85
N GLU A 3 -5.91 -26.85 -10.49
CA GLU A 3 -7.34 -26.80 -10.79
C GLU A 3 -7.95 -25.62 -10.01
N GLN A 4 -8.39 -24.59 -10.75
CA GLN A 4 -9.23 -23.53 -10.24
C GLN A 4 -10.67 -24.04 -10.22
N SER A 5 -11.12 -24.53 -9.09
CA SER A 5 -12.50 -24.86 -8.82
C SER A 5 -13.10 -23.78 -7.91
N GLY A 6 -13.67 -22.73 -8.51
CA GLY A 6 -14.44 -21.70 -7.83
C GLY A 6 -15.36 -20.98 -8.81
N PRO A 7 -16.51 -20.44 -8.39
CA PRO A 7 -17.41 -19.71 -9.27
C PRO A 7 -16.73 -18.41 -9.70
N GLU A 8 -16.58 -18.27 -11.02
CA GLU A 8 -15.96 -17.17 -11.77
C GLU A 8 -14.45 -17.00 -11.53
N SER A 9 -13.66 -17.39 -12.53
CA SER A 9 -12.21 -17.20 -12.53
C SER A 9 -11.89 -15.71 -12.49
N MET A 10 -11.34 -15.23 -11.38
CA MET A 10 -10.82 -13.87 -11.29
C MET A 10 -9.61 -13.72 -12.24
N THR A 11 -9.71 -12.77 -13.16
CA THR A 11 -8.57 -12.41 -14.02
C THR A 11 -7.69 -11.39 -13.31
N VAL A 12 -6.42 -11.72 -13.14
CA VAL A 12 -5.41 -10.80 -12.56
C VAL A 12 -4.52 -10.29 -13.67
N LEU A 13 -4.41 -8.96 -13.79
CA LEU A 13 -3.52 -8.28 -14.73
C LEU A 13 -2.41 -7.57 -13.95
N LEU A 14 -1.17 -7.69 -14.42
CA LEU A 14 -0.03 -6.94 -13.89
C LEU A 14 0.41 -5.94 -14.96
N THR A 15 0.59 -4.68 -14.56
CA THR A 15 0.99 -3.60 -15.49
C THR A 15 2.43 -3.74 -15.98
N GLY A 16 3.24 -4.54 -15.28
CA GLY A 16 4.69 -4.56 -15.50
C GLY A 16 5.37 -3.31 -14.94
N GLY A 17 6.65 -3.15 -15.23
CA GLY A 17 7.46 -2.03 -14.73
C GLY A 17 8.56 -2.47 -13.78
N GLN A 18 9.12 -1.53 -13.04
CA GLN A 18 10.14 -1.75 -12.02
C GLN A 18 9.46 -2.03 -10.67
N ARG A 19 9.88 -3.09 -10.00
CA ARG A 19 9.41 -3.41 -8.64
C ARG A 19 10.15 -2.56 -7.61
N THR A 20 9.42 -1.90 -6.73
CA THR A 20 9.96 -1.16 -5.58
C THR A 20 10.13 -2.08 -4.36
N PRO A 21 10.84 -1.64 -3.30
CA PRO A 21 10.90 -2.36 -2.02
C PRO A 21 9.53 -2.55 -1.35
N SER A 22 8.55 -1.69 -1.66
CA SER A 22 7.15 -1.80 -1.22
C SER A 22 6.29 -2.70 -2.11
N ASP A 23 6.92 -3.46 -3.02
CA ASP A 23 6.27 -4.36 -3.98
C ASP A 23 5.37 -3.69 -5.03
N ALA A 24 5.44 -2.36 -5.14
CA ALA A 24 4.75 -1.65 -6.20
C ALA A 24 5.47 -1.82 -7.55
N LEU A 25 4.70 -1.92 -8.64
CA LEU A 25 5.17 -1.88 -10.01
C LEU A 25 5.08 -0.44 -10.53
N VAL A 26 6.22 0.17 -10.82
CA VAL A 26 6.32 1.60 -11.14
C VAL A 26 7.11 1.88 -12.42
N GLY A 27 7.16 3.16 -12.80
CA GLY A 27 7.94 3.66 -13.92
C GLY A 27 7.16 3.69 -15.24
N THR A 28 7.86 4.03 -16.32
CA THR A 28 7.24 4.37 -17.61
C THR A 28 6.34 3.29 -18.18
N LEU A 29 6.68 2.00 -18.00
CA LEU A 29 5.85 0.89 -18.47
C LEU A 29 4.54 0.80 -17.68
N ALA A 30 4.61 0.92 -16.34
CA ALA A 30 3.42 0.91 -15.50
C ALA A 30 2.52 2.12 -15.79
N VAL A 31 3.10 3.30 -15.90
CA VAL A 31 2.37 4.54 -16.26
C VAL A 31 1.69 4.41 -17.63
N ALA A 32 2.39 3.89 -18.64
CA ALA A 32 1.82 3.69 -19.97
C ALA A 32 0.67 2.69 -19.96
N ALA A 33 0.80 1.60 -19.17
CA ALA A 33 -0.27 0.62 -19.00
C ALA A 33 -1.51 1.28 -18.36
N TRP A 34 -1.35 2.00 -17.25
CA TRP A 34 -2.46 2.68 -16.58
C TRP A 34 -3.17 3.69 -17.48
N ARG A 35 -2.44 4.48 -18.27
CA ARG A 35 -3.01 5.46 -19.19
C ARG A 35 -3.87 4.85 -20.32
N SER A 36 -3.72 3.55 -20.57
CA SER A 36 -4.52 2.81 -21.57
C SER A 36 -5.72 2.08 -20.97
N LEU A 37 -5.88 2.11 -19.64
CA LEU A 37 -6.94 1.41 -18.93
C LEU A 37 -8.03 2.38 -18.47
N HIS A 38 -9.24 1.85 -18.32
CA HIS A 38 -10.36 2.50 -17.65
C HIS A 38 -10.89 1.50 -16.63
N VAL A 39 -10.87 1.87 -15.36
CA VAL A 39 -11.28 1.01 -14.25
C VAL A 39 -12.38 1.69 -13.44
N ASP A 40 -13.26 0.89 -12.83
CA ASP A 40 -14.36 1.44 -12.03
C ASP A 40 -13.83 1.99 -10.69
N THR A 41 -12.91 1.29 -10.04
CA THR A 41 -12.41 1.66 -8.71
C THR A 41 -10.92 1.45 -8.59
N CYS A 42 -10.24 2.47 -8.08
CA CYS A 42 -8.86 2.40 -7.63
C CYS A 42 -8.82 2.30 -6.11
N PHE A 43 -8.19 1.26 -5.56
CA PHE A 43 -7.84 1.18 -4.15
C PHE A 43 -6.39 1.62 -3.96
N LEU A 44 -6.17 2.62 -3.11
CA LEU A 44 -4.87 3.23 -2.91
C LEU A 44 -4.47 3.20 -1.43
N GLY A 45 -3.31 2.59 -1.13
CA GLY A 45 -2.60 2.80 0.13
C GLY A 45 -1.70 4.03 0.04
N VAL A 46 -1.52 4.75 1.15
CA VAL A 46 -0.75 5.99 1.19
C VAL A 46 0.30 5.97 2.30
N HIS A 47 1.39 6.71 2.11
CA HIS A 47 2.41 6.88 3.14
C HIS A 47 2.00 7.94 4.16
N GLY A 48 1.34 9.01 3.73
CA GLY A 48 0.91 10.10 4.59
C GLY A 48 -0.34 10.78 4.08
N MET A 49 -1.07 11.41 5.02
CA MET A 49 -2.28 12.20 4.81
C MET A 49 -2.16 13.51 5.57
N HIS A 50 -2.41 14.63 4.90
CA HIS A 50 -2.34 15.94 5.52
C HIS A 50 -3.34 16.91 4.86
N PRO A 51 -3.98 17.82 5.61
CA PRO A 51 -4.99 18.74 5.07
C PRO A 51 -4.49 19.59 3.90
N GLU A 52 -3.25 20.07 3.96
CA GLU A 52 -2.69 20.97 2.94
C GLU A 52 -2.01 20.27 1.78
N THR A 53 -1.49 19.04 1.98
CA THR A 53 -0.70 18.35 0.96
C THR A 53 -1.39 17.11 0.39
N GLY A 54 -2.55 16.76 0.94
CA GLY A 54 -3.30 15.59 0.50
C GLY A 54 -2.63 14.26 0.84
N PHE A 55 -2.77 13.30 -0.05
CA PHE A 55 -2.19 11.96 0.04
C PHE A 55 -0.80 11.93 -0.58
N THR A 56 0.19 11.48 0.18
CA THR A 56 1.61 11.63 -0.18
C THR A 56 2.38 10.31 -0.11
N THR A 57 3.50 10.24 -0.87
CA THR A 57 4.48 9.16 -0.83
C THR A 57 5.91 9.73 -0.84
N PRO A 58 6.89 9.05 -0.22
CA PRO A 58 8.30 9.45 -0.32
C PRO A 58 8.96 9.08 -1.66
N ASN A 59 8.31 8.28 -2.52
CA ASN A 59 8.86 7.75 -3.75
C ASN A 59 8.27 8.44 -4.98
N LEU A 60 9.09 9.14 -5.76
CA LEU A 60 8.66 9.88 -6.95
C LEU A 60 8.11 8.98 -8.06
N LEU A 61 8.67 7.78 -8.24
CA LEU A 61 8.16 6.83 -9.24
C LEU A 61 6.80 6.26 -8.84
N GLU A 62 6.60 6.02 -7.55
CA GLU A 62 5.28 5.64 -7.02
C GLU A 62 4.29 6.78 -7.20
N ALA A 63 4.67 8.04 -6.89
CA ALA A 63 3.79 9.17 -7.06
C ALA A 63 3.31 9.32 -8.52
N GLU A 64 4.20 9.22 -9.49
CA GLU A 64 3.85 9.30 -10.91
C GLU A 64 2.92 8.16 -11.34
N THR A 65 3.24 6.94 -10.93
CA THR A 65 2.44 5.75 -11.26
C THR A 65 1.06 5.81 -10.60
N ASN A 66 0.99 6.19 -9.33
CA ASN A 66 -0.27 6.31 -8.60
C ASN A 66 -1.17 7.41 -9.18
N ARG A 67 -0.62 8.55 -9.61
CA ARG A 67 -1.41 9.57 -10.33
C ARG A 67 -1.99 9.02 -11.64
N ALA A 68 -1.23 8.23 -12.39
CA ALA A 68 -1.73 7.61 -13.60
C ALA A 68 -2.82 6.56 -13.30
N MET A 69 -2.69 5.81 -12.21
CA MET A 69 -3.67 4.85 -11.73
C MET A 69 -4.97 5.55 -11.30
N ILE A 70 -4.87 6.60 -10.49
CA ILE A 70 -6.01 7.43 -10.08
C ILE A 70 -6.73 8.00 -11.30
N GLY A 71 -5.99 8.59 -12.24
CA GLY A 71 -6.56 9.16 -13.47
C GLY A 71 -7.21 8.15 -14.42
N SER A 72 -6.97 6.85 -14.24
CA SER A 72 -7.64 5.78 -15.00
C SER A 72 -8.94 5.29 -14.36
N ALA A 73 -9.22 5.70 -13.11
CA ALA A 73 -10.33 5.22 -12.32
C ALA A 73 -11.51 6.19 -12.29
N SER A 74 -12.72 5.65 -12.21
CA SER A 74 -13.94 6.45 -11.97
C SER A 74 -14.17 6.77 -10.49
N ARG A 75 -13.58 5.98 -9.59
CA ARG A 75 -13.72 6.12 -8.13
C ARG A 75 -12.38 5.84 -7.45
N LEU A 76 -11.97 6.74 -6.55
CA LEU A 76 -10.80 6.56 -5.70
C LEU A 76 -11.22 6.19 -4.28
N VAL A 77 -10.74 5.05 -3.80
CA VAL A 77 -10.89 4.58 -2.42
C VAL A 77 -9.51 4.57 -1.78
N VAL A 78 -9.29 5.42 -0.81
CA VAL A 78 -8.04 5.43 -0.03
C VAL A 78 -8.20 4.54 1.20
N VAL A 79 -7.20 3.71 1.47
CA VAL A 79 -7.16 2.85 2.67
C VAL A 79 -5.89 3.17 3.43
N ALA A 80 -6.03 3.69 4.64
CA ALA A 80 -4.88 4.10 5.45
C ALA A 80 -5.22 4.04 6.94
N ASP A 81 -4.29 3.59 7.76
CA ASP A 81 -4.44 3.65 9.21
C ASP A 81 -4.22 5.08 9.74
N SER A 82 -4.72 5.34 10.95
CA SER A 82 -4.65 6.65 11.61
C SER A 82 -3.23 7.19 11.79
N SER A 83 -2.21 6.32 11.85
CA SER A 83 -0.81 6.75 11.98
C SER A 83 -0.29 7.53 10.76
N LYS A 84 -1.01 7.48 9.63
CA LYS A 84 -0.66 8.22 8.41
C LYS A 84 -1.08 9.69 8.47
N TRP A 85 -1.99 10.07 9.38
CA TRP A 85 -2.43 11.44 9.55
C TRP A 85 -1.31 12.34 10.09
N GLY A 86 -1.15 13.51 9.49
CA GLY A 86 -0.07 14.45 9.80
C GLY A 86 1.28 14.09 9.20
N THR A 87 1.40 12.93 8.54
CA THR A 87 2.64 12.54 7.83
C THR A 87 2.64 13.10 6.41
N VAL A 88 3.76 13.70 6.02
CA VAL A 88 3.95 14.28 4.68
C VAL A 88 5.14 13.61 4.00
N GLY A 89 4.88 12.97 2.86
CA GLY A 89 5.91 12.41 1.99
C GLY A 89 6.46 13.44 1.01
N LEU A 90 7.43 13.04 0.21
CA LEU A 90 8.12 13.90 -0.75
C LEU A 90 7.21 14.42 -1.88
N SER A 91 6.20 13.65 -2.27
CA SER A 91 5.37 13.94 -3.44
C SER A 91 3.89 13.62 -3.19
N THR A 92 3.02 14.55 -3.55
CA THR A 92 1.57 14.38 -3.52
C THR A 92 1.10 13.46 -4.65
N MET A 93 0.20 12.55 -4.34
CA MET A 93 -0.44 11.65 -5.30
C MET A 93 -1.84 12.16 -5.69
N ALA A 94 -2.59 12.65 -4.69
CA ALA A 94 -3.91 13.24 -4.85
C ALA A 94 -4.19 14.22 -3.71
N GLU A 95 -5.05 15.19 -3.91
CA GLU A 95 -5.60 16.03 -2.85
C GLU A 95 -6.69 15.26 -2.08
N LEU A 96 -7.05 15.69 -0.86
CA LEU A 96 -8.03 14.95 -0.06
C LEU A 96 -9.38 14.83 -0.78
N HIS A 97 -9.85 15.92 -1.39
CA HIS A 97 -11.13 15.98 -2.09
C HIS A 97 -11.20 15.14 -3.39
N GLU A 98 -10.08 14.64 -3.89
CA GLU A 98 -10.06 13.73 -5.03
C GLU A 98 -10.46 12.29 -4.65
N ALA A 99 -10.42 11.95 -3.36
CA ALA A 99 -10.88 10.65 -2.88
C ALA A 99 -12.41 10.65 -2.73
N ASN A 100 -13.06 9.64 -3.28
CA ASN A 100 -14.50 9.43 -3.05
C ASN A 100 -14.77 8.75 -1.71
N VAL A 101 -13.86 7.88 -1.30
CA VAL A 101 -13.96 7.17 -0.01
C VAL A 101 -12.60 7.13 0.66
N ILE A 102 -12.59 7.31 1.97
CA ILE A 102 -11.47 6.93 2.82
C ILE A 102 -11.91 5.88 3.84
N VAL A 103 -11.14 4.81 3.96
CA VAL A 103 -11.27 3.82 5.03
C VAL A 103 -10.09 4.00 5.98
N THR A 104 -10.38 4.34 7.23
CA THR A 104 -9.36 4.51 8.27
C THR A 104 -9.87 3.95 9.61
N ASP A 105 -9.01 3.87 10.61
CA ASP A 105 -9.41 3.38 11.93
C ASP A 105 -9.84 4.53 12.87
N VAL A 106 -10.57 4.15 13.94
CA VAL A 106 -11.07 5.09 14.95
C VAL A 106 -9.98 5.85 15.70
N GLY A 107 -8.71 5.42 15.59
CA GLY A 107 -7.55 6.12 16.16
C GLY A 107 -7.24 7.47 15.49
N ILE A 108 -7.90 7.78 14.36
CA ILE A 108 -7.69 9.06 13.65
C ILE A 108 -8.05 10.29 14.49
N GLY A 109 -8.96 10.16 15.44
CA GLY A 109 -9.43 11.22 16.32
C GLY A 109 -10.48 12.14 15.68
N ASP A 110 -11.26 12.82 16.51
CA ASP A 110 -12.45 13.58 16.07
C ASP A 110 -12.12 14.77 15.17
N GLU A 111 -11.01 15.48 15.44
CA GLU A 111 -10.61 16.64 14.65
C GLU A 111 -10.23 16.25 13.21
N ALA A 112 -9.40 15.22 13.08
CA ALA A 112 -8.99 14.72 11.77
C ALA A 112 -10.17 14.10 11.00
N ALA A 113 -11.04 13.35 11.70
CA ALA A 113 -12.25 12.80 11.11
C ALA A 113 -13.18 13.89 10.58
N ALA A 114 -13.32 15.01 11.30
CA ALA A 114 -14.13 16.15 10.86
C ALA A 114 -13.55 16.82 9.60
N ILE A 115 -12.22 16.97 9.51
CA ILE A 115 -11.56 17.50 8.31
C ILE A 115 -11.80 16.56 7.11
N LEU A 116 -11.57 15.25 7.30
CA LEU A 116 -11.78 14.25 6.24
C LEU A 116 -13.25 14.25 5.75
N THR A 117 -14.22 14.34 6.68
CA THR A 117 -15.65 14.41 6.33
C THR A 117 -16.01 15.70 5.56
N GLY A 118 -15.25 16.77 5.76
CA GLY A 118 -15.44 18.02 5.02
C GLY A 118 -14.88 17.99 3.60
N GLU A 119 -13.93 17.12 3.32
CA GLU A 119 -13.20 17.05 2.05
C GLU A 119 -13.58 15.82 1.19
N ILE A 120 -14.01 14.72 1.79
CA ILE A 120 -14.21 13.41 1.14
C ILE A 120 -15.69 13.02 1.23
N ASP A 121 -16.25 12.50 0.14
CA ASP A 121 -17.68 12.16 0.06
C ASP A 121 -18.10 11.13 1.13
N GLU A 122 -17.23 10.14 1.44
CA GLU A 122 -17.52 9.07 2.39
C GLU A 122 -16.30 8.76 3.26
N VAL A 123 -16.45 8.82 4.59
CA VAL A 123 -15.43 8.42 5.57
C VAL A 123 -15.92 7.19 6.31
N VAL A 124 -15.20 6.07 6.16
CA VAL A 124 -15.47 4.80 6.82
C VAL A 124 -14.49 4.61 7.97
N LEU A 125 -15.00 4.67 9.20
CA LEU A 125 -14.20 4.41 10.40
C LEU A 125 -14.38 2.96 10.82
N VAL A 126 -13.27 2.24 10.97
CA VAL A 126 -13.24 0.85 11.43
C VAL A 126 -12.58 0.73 12.79
N ASP A 127 -13.08 -0.14 13.64
CA ASP A 127 -12.43 -0.48 14.90
C ASP A 127 -11.62 -1.77 14.71
N PRO A 128 -10.27 -1.70 14.70
CA PRO A 128 -9.43 -2.89 14.54
C PRO A 128 -9.52 -3.86 15.75
N GLY A 129 -10.14 -3.44 16.88
CA GLY A 129 -10.30 -4.26 18.06
C GLY A 129 -11.38 -5.37 17.93
N GLU A 130 -12.29 -5.29 16.96
CA GLU A 130 -13.35 -6.30 16.75
C GLU A 130 -13.02 -7.39 15.71
N GLY A 131 -11.88 -7.26 15.04
CA GLY A 131 -11.43 -8.23 14.04
C GLY A 131 -10.63 -9.37 14.66
N THR A 132 -11.23 -10.53 14.87
CA THR A 132 -10.49 -11.79 15.02
C THR A 132 -9.81 -12.15 13.70
N GLY A 133 -8.71 -11.45 13.39
CA GLY A 133 -7.85 -11.82 12.28
C GLY A 133 -7.13 -13.16 12.55
N PRO A 134 -6.90 -14.01 11.53
CA PRO A 134 -6.11 -15.22 11.71
C PRO A 134 -4.70 -14.87 12.18
N GLY A 135 -4.29 -15.52 13.28
CA GLY A 135 -3.10 -15.22 14.04
C GLY A 135 -1.85 -14.99 13.21
N ARG A 136 -1.15 -13.97 13.61
CA ARG A 136 0.25 -13.72 13.27
C ARG A 136 1.06 -14.97 13.65
N ALA A 137 1.43 -15.77 12.65
CA ALA A 137 2.34 -16.89 12.85
C ALA A 137 3.64 -16.32 13.41
N ALA A 138 3.94 -16.65 14.66
CA ALA A 138 5.22 -16.37 15.27
C ALA A 138 6.28 -17.14 14.46
N MET A 139 7.12 -16.41 13.74
CA MET A 139 8.39 -16.97 13.29
C MET A 139 9.24 -17.16 14.54
N SER A 140 9.34 -18.42 14.99
CA SER A 140 10.31 -18.82 15.99
C SER A 140 11.70 -18.74 15.34
N ASP A 141 12.50 -17.79 15.82
CA ASP A 141 13.95 -17.81 15.65
C ASP A 141 14.53 -18.97 16.49
N ASP A 142 14.60 -20.15 15.92
CA ASP A 142 15.48 -21.21 16.40
C ASP A 142 16.86 -21.00 15.73
N ALA A 143 17.64 -20.09 16.29
CA ALA A 143 19.07 -20.04 16.07
C ALA A 143 19.71 -21.15 16.91
N ASP A 144 19.81 -22.34 16.33
CA ASP A 144 20.68 -23.38 16.87
C ASP A 144 22.14 -23.03 16.53
N GLY A 145 22.84 -22.58 17.56
CA GLY A 145 24.28 -22.38 17.53
C GLY A 145 24.99 -23.68 17.72
N SER A 146 25.52 -24.26 16.67
CA SER A 146 26.57 -25.26 16.75
C SER A 146 27.82 -24.76 16.03
N GLU A 147 28.77 -24.32 16.84
CA GLU A 147 30.18 -24.14 16.44
C GLU A 147 30.75 -25.45 15.93
N PRO A 148 31.52 -25.47 14.86
CA PRO A 148 32.50 -26.53 14.64
C PRO A 148 33.88 -26.09 15.12
N ASP A 149 34.34 -26.88 16.08
CA ASP A 149 35.69 -27.03 16.59
C ASP A 149 36.81 -26.86 15.56
N GLY A 150 37.77 -26.04 15.98
CA GLY A 150 38.99 -25.83 15.26
C GLY A 150 39.90 -27.03 15.29
N SER A 151 40.51 -27.36 14.18
CA SER A 151 41.88 -27.90 14.19
C SER A 151 42.37 -28.23 12.76
N ARG A 152 43.50 -27.69 12.49
CA ARG A 152 44.54 -28.11 11.55
C ARG A 152 44.71 -27.41 10.24
N ALA A 153 45.67 -26.51 10.28
CA ALA A 153 46.51 -26.22 9.11
C ALA A 153 47.36 -27.47 8.73
N PRO A 154 47.70 -27.63 7.47
CA PRO A 154 49.04 -28.02 7.11
C PRO A 154 49.78 -26.99 6.30
N ASP A 155 51.02 -26.74 6.73
CA ASP A 155 52.16 -26.30 6.00
C ASP A 155 52.24 -26.87 4.57
N LEU A 156 52.75 -26.08 3.61
CA LEU A 156 53.72 -26.50 2.62
C LEU A 156 53.84 -25.51 1.46
N ARG A 157 54.98 -24.89 1.44
CA ARG A 157 55.99 -24.71 0.38
C ARG A 157 55.51 -24.00 -0.90
#